data_82e14135a65980e5f3e99af23d7ecfbf
#
_entry.id   82e14135a65980e5f3e99af23d7ecfbf
#
_cell.length_a   1.000
_cell.length_b   1.000
_cell.length_c   1.000
_cell.angle_alpha   90.00
_cell.angle_beta   90.00
_cell.angle_gamma   90.00
#
_symmetry.space_group_name_H-M   'P 1'
#
loop_
_entity.id
_entity.type
_entity.pdbx_description
1 polymer ?
#
loop_
_entity_poly.entity_id
_entity_poly.type
_entity_poly.pdbx_seq_one_letter_code
_entity_poly.pdbx_strand_id
1 'polypeptide(L)'
;ISRSNRMHKKLMEMKPVDDFVTQNTPGLKIWDERWGGMQCAYHVFAPGTDFTDILKGKGLEHDLCGVEHWAYVLKGTVEVIYLDGTIEVCSAGDVCFWPAPHNFKSKAGAEIIQFSTDGGLAAQGKRIQDFVASHMKK
;
A
#
# COMPACT_ATOMS: atom_id res chain seq x y z
N ILE A 1 25.78 17.81 2.20
CA ILE A 1 25.09 16.51 2.29
C ILE A 1 25.44 15.69 1.05
N SER A 2 25.91 14.48 1.24
CA SER A 2 26.20 13.59 0.13
C SER A 2 24.89 13.18 -0.59
N ARG A 3 25.01 12.66 -1.81
CA ARG A 3 23.84 12.22 -2.58
C ARG A 3 23.02 11.16 -1.82
N SER A 4 23.69 10.25 -1.09
CA SER A 4 23.04 9.20 -0.32
C SER A 4 22.21 9.73 0.85
N ASN A 5 22.45 10.99 1.29
CA ASN A 5 21.77 11.60 2.42
C ASN A 5 20.76 12.67 2.05
N ARG A 6 20.38 12.75 0.78
CA ARG A 6 19.35 13.70 0.38
C ARG A 6 18.01 13.35 0.99
N MET A 7 17.28 14.39 1.40
CA MET A 7 15.96 14.27 2.01
C MET A 7 14.85 14.47 0.97
N HIS A 8 15.13 14.32 -0.31
CA HIS A 8 14.16 14.36 -1.39
C HIS A 8 14.64 13.50 -2.54
N LYS A 9 13.69 12.94 -3.28
CA LYS A 9 13.93 12.15 -4.49
C LYS A 9 12.79 12.34 -5.48
N LYS A 10 13.08 12.19 -6.76
CA LYS A 10 12.03 12.02 -7.75
C LYS A 10 11.41 10.64 -7.56
N LEU A 11 10.17 10.46 -7.99
CA LEU A 11 9.42 9.21 -7.76
C LEU A 11 10.20 7.98 -8.20
N MET A 12 10.78 8.00 -9.39
CA MET A 12 11.50 6.86 -9.95
C MET A 12 12.94 6.72 -9.46
N GLU A 13 13.42 7.65 -8.65
CA GLU A 13 14.70 7.52 -7.95
C GLU A 13 14.57 6.74 -6.64
N MET A 14 13.35 6.55 -6.14
CA MET A 14 13.10 5.75 -4.95
C MET A 14 13.36 4.27 -5.24
N LYS A 15 13.45 3.47 -4.20
CA LYS A 15 13.77 2.04 -4.33
C LYS A 15 12.54 1.26 -4.76
N PRO A 16 12.66 0.41 -5.80
CA PRO A 16 11.58 -0.53 -6.11
C PRO A 16 11.34 -1.47 -4.93
N VAL A 17 10.07 -1.68 -4.59
CA VAL A 17 9.68 -2.62 -3.54
C VAL A 17 9.45 -3.98 -4.19
N ASP A 18 10.17 -4.98 -3.69
CA ASP A 18 10.06 -6.37 -4.15
C ASP A 18 9.80 -7.24 -2.93
N ASP A 19 8.53 -7.42 -2.60
CA ASP A 19 8.09 -8.16 -1.43
C ASP A 19 6.92 -9.07 -1.76
N PHE A 20 6.41 -9.78 -0.75
CA PHE A 20 5.29 -10.70 -0.94
C PHE A 20 4.06 -10.00 -1.52
N VAL A 21 3.77 -8.78 -1.07
CA VAL A 21 2.58 -8.04 -1.54
C VAL A 21 2.72 -7.66 -3.00
N THR A 22 3.84 -7.07 -3.42
CA THR A 22 4.05 -6.70 -4.83
C THR A 22 4.15 -7.90 -5.74
N GLN A 23 4.73 -9.00 -5.25
CA GLN A 23 4.87 -10.23 -6.03
C GLN A 23 3.53 -10.93 -6.25
N ASN A 24 2.56 -10.75 -5.35
CA ASN A 24 1.31 -11.50 -5.36
C ASN A 24 0.06 -10.64 -5.56
N THR A 25 0.22 -9.37 -5.88
CA THR A 25 -0.89 -8.48 -6.23
C THR A 25 -0.74 -8.05 -7.69
N PRO A 26 -1.46 -8.71 -8.61
CA PRO A 26 -1.33 -8.36 -10.03
C PRO A 26 -1.62 -6.90 -10.30
N GLY A 27 -0.77 -6.26 -11.10
CA GLY A 27 -0.92 -4.86 -11.48
C GLY A 27 -0.34 -3.84 -10.51
N LEU A 28 0.18 -4.27 -9.37
CA LEU A 28 0.74 -3.37 -8.36
C LEU A 28 2.24 -3.22 -8.56
N LYS A 29 2.70 -1.96 -8.59
CA LYS A 29 4.12 -1.61 -8.50
C LYS A 29 4.28 -0.52 -7.45
N ILE A 30 5.34 -0.62 -6.65
CA ILE A 30 5.62 0.33 -5.56
C ILE A 30 7.10 0.71 -5.60
N TRP A 31 7.37 2.00 -5.36
CA TRP A 31 8.71 2.51 -5.06
C TRP A 31 8.61 3.26 -3.74
N ASP A 32 9.59 3.10 -2.86
CA ASP A 32 9.52 3.76 -1.55
C ASP A 32 10.87 4.27 -1.04
N GLU A 33 10.77 5.15 -0.07
CA GLU A 33 11.85 5.54 0.83
C GLU A 33 11.31 5.58 2.25
N ARG A 34 12.20 5.40 3.20
CA ARG A 34 11.84 5.44 4.61
C ARG A 34 12.66 6.51 5.31
N TRP A 35 11.98 7.57 5.72
CA TRP A 35 12.57 8.72 6.38
C TRP A 35 11.79 9.06 7.64
N GLY A 36 12.50 9.30 8.75
CA GLY A 36 11.87 9.81 9.96
C GLY A 36 10.76 8.91 10.52
N GLY A 37 10.89 7.60 10.37
CA GLY A 37 9.87 6.66 10.83
C GLY A 37 8.66 6.51 9.94
N MET A 38 8.69 7.12 8.74
CA MET A 38 7.58 7.06 7.77
C MET A 38 8.03 6.39 6.48
N GLN A 39 7.14 5.58 5.91
CA GLN A 39 7.28 5.15 4.53
C GLN A 39 6.66 6.22 3.62
N CYS A 40 7.43 6.65 2.64
CA CYS A 40 6.97 7.54 1.58
C CYS A 40 6.97 6.69 0.30
N ALA A 41 5.79 6.41 -0.25
CA ALA A 41 5.66 5.42 -1.31
C ALA A 41 4.93 5.99 -2.52
N TYR A 42 5.40 5.60 -3.70
CA TYR A 42 4.73 5.82 -4.96
C TYR A 42 4.13 4.49 -5.42
N HIS A 43 2.82 4.44 -5.53
CA HIS A 43 2.11 3.24 -5.97
C HIS A 43 1.56 3.45 -7.37
N VAL A 44 1.75 2.46 -8.23
CA VAL A 44 1.09 2.38 -9.52
C VAL A 44 0.17 1.16 -9.50
N PHE A 45 -1.12 1.42 -9.72
CA PHE A 45 -2.15 0.38 -9.85
C PHE A 45 -2.53 0.28 -11.32
N ALA A 46 -2.25 -0.86 -11.95
CA ALA A 46 -2.83 -1.13 -13.28
C ALA A 46 -4.35 -1.26 -13.16
N PRO A 47 -5.11 -1.04 -14.26
CA PRO A 47 -6.56 -1.27 -14.22
C PRO A 47 -6.89 -2.67 -13.70
N GLY A 48 -7.82 -2.76 -12.75
CA GLY A 48 -8.23 -4.01 -12.14
C GLY A 48 -7.44 -4.44 -10.90
N THR A 49 -6.49 -3.63 -10.44
CA THR A 49 -5.75 -3.93 -9.20
C THR A 49 -6.72 -4.00 -8.03
N ASP A 50 -6.62 -5.07 -7.24
CA ASP A 50 -7.50 -5.36 -6.10
C ASP A 50 -6.70 -6.06 -5.02
N PHE A 51 -6.75 -5.53 -3.79
CA PHE A 51 -5.99 -6.08 -2.67
C PHE A 51 -6.74 -7.17 -1.90
N THR A 52 -7.95 -7.51 -2.31
CA THR A 52 -8.78 -8.49 -1.58
C THR A 52 -8.04 -9.81 -1.35
N ASP A 53 -7.45 -10.38 -2.39
CA ASP A 53 -6.82 -11.70 -2.30
C ASP A 53 -5.54 -11.69 -1.47
N ILE A 54 -4.77 -10.59 -1.53
CA ILE A 54 -3.52 -10.50 -0.76
C ILE A 54 -3.78 -10.28 0.73
N LEU A 55 -4.93 -9.71 1.08
CA LEU A 55 -5.31 -9.46 2.47
C LEU A 55 -6.09 -10.63 3.08
N LYS A 56 -6.87 -11.33 2.28
CA LYS A 56 -7.77 -12.39 2.75
C LYS A 56 -7.00 -13.64 3.18
N GLY A 57 -7.36 -14.18 4.34
CA GLY A 57 -6.80 -15.44 4.82
C GLY A 57 -5.32 -15.38 5.14
N LYS A 58 -4.81 -14.23 5.54
CA LYS A 58 -3.39 -14.00 5.86
C LYS A 58 -3.16 -13.68 7.33
N GLY A 59 -4.12 -13.98 8.19
CA GLY A 59 -4.00 -13.73 9.62
C GLY A 59 -4.23 -12.27 10.03
N LEU A 60 -4.69 -11.44 9.11
CA LEU A 60 -5.04 -10.05 9.41
C LEU A 60 -6.44 -9.98 10.00
N GLU A 61 -6.64 -9.07 10.94
CA GLU A 61 -7.94 -8.83 11.54
C GLU A 61 -8.94 -8.38 10.47
N HIS A 62 -10.09 -9.04 10.38
CA HIS A 62 -11.14 -8.80 9.40
C HIS A 62 -10.71 -8.98 7.94
N ASP A 63 -9.55 -9.59 7.68
CA ASP A 63 -8.99 -9.75 6.33
C ASP A 63 -8.76 -8.40 5.63
N LEU A 64 -8.43 -7.36 6.40
CA LEU A 64 -8.25 -6.00 5.91
C LEU A 64 -6.88 -5.45 6.33
N CYS A 65 -6.47 -4.40 5.63
CA CYS A 65 -5.26 -3.65 6.00
C CYS A 65 -5.50 -2.91 7.31
N GLY A 66 -4.66 -3.16 8.30
CA GLY A 66 -4.74 -2.56 9.62
C GLY A 66 -3.85 -1.32 9.80
N VAL A 67 -3.35 -0.74 8.72
CA VAL A 67 -2.44 0.41 8.76
C VAL A 67 -3.12 1.60 8.10
N GLU A 68 -3.21 2.72 8.80
CA GLU A 68 -3.74 3.94 8.23
C GLU A 68 -2.75 4.60 7.27
N HIS A 69 -3.28 5.31 6.29
CA HIS A 69 -2.48 5.96 5.26
C HIS A 69 -2.95 7.38 5.00
N TRP A 70 -2.00 8.22 4.63
CA TRP A 70 -2.24 9.57 4.08
C TRP A 70 -1.78 9.54 2.64
N ALA A 71 -2.57 10.06 1.72
CA ALA A 71 -2.27 9.91 0.31
C ALA A 71 -2.67 11.12 -0.51
N TYR A 72 -2.02 11.25 -1.66
CA TYR A 72 -2.43 12.16 -2.73
C TYR A 72 -2.56 11.34 -4.01
N VAL A 73 -3.72 11.44 -4.65
CA VAL A 73 -3.99 10.74 -5.92
C VAL A 73 -3.46 11.59 -7.06
N LEU A 74 -2.47 11.05 -7.80
CA LEU A 74 -1.86 11.72 -8.95
C LEU A 74 -2.66 11.51 -10.22
N LYS A 75 -3.13 10.30 -10.44
CA LYS A 75 -3.88 9.90 -11.65
C LYS A 75 -4.89 8.83 -11.28
N GLY A 76 -5.98 8.77 -12.05
CA GLY A 76 -6.98 7.71 -11.95
C GLY A 76 -7.83 7.78 -10.70
N THR A 77 -8.31 6.61 -10.26
CA THR A 77 -9.22 6.51 -9.12
C THR A 77 -8.86 5.32 -8.24
N VAL A 78 -9.01 5.51 -6.93
CA VAL A 78 -8.87 4.45 -5.93
C VAL A 78 -10.19 4.31 -5.19
N GLU A 79 -10.68 3.08 -5.09
CA GLU A 79 -11.84 2.75 -4.27
C GLU A 79 -11.33 2.19 -2.95
N VAL A 80 -11.74 2.81 -1.85
CA VAL A 80 -11.37 2.38 -0.49
C VAL A 80 -12.62 1.79 0.15
N ILE A 81 -12.53 0.54 0.57
CA ILE A 81 -13.65 -0.18 1.17
C ILE A 81 -13.34 -0.37 2.65
N TYR A 82 -14.21 0.14 3.51
CA TYR A 82 -14.06 0.06 4.96
C TYR A 82 -14.82 -1.13 5.52
N LEU A 83 -14.53 -1.46 6.79
CA LEU A 83 -15.11 -2.62 7.47
C LEU A 83 -16.65 -2.63 7.46
N ASP A 84 -17.26 -1.46 7.60
CA ASP A 84 -18.74 -1.34 7.60
C ASP A 84 -19.36 -1.44 6.20
N GLY A 85 -18.54 -1.65 5.16
CA GLY A 85 -18.98 -1.73 3.78
C GLY A 85 -19.04 -0.40 3.06
N THR A 86 -18.78 0.70 3.76
CA THR A 86 -18.72 2.03 3.12
C THR A 86 -17.60 2.07 2.09
N ILE A 87 -17.88 2.65 0.93
CA ILE A 87 -16.88 2.79 -0.14
C ILE A 87 -16.65 4.28 -0.37
N GLU A 88 -15.39 4.66 -0.39
CA GLU A 88 -14.97 6.02 -0.75
C GLU A 88 -14.19 5.95 -2.05
N VAL A 89 -14.53 6.83 -3.00
CA VAL A 89 -13.82 6.92 -4.28
C VAL A 89 -12.96 8.17 -4.26
N CYS A 90 -11.66 7.99 -4.38
CA CYS A 90 -10.68 9.08 -4.43
C CYS A 90 -10.16 9.20 -5.85
N SER A 91 -10.09 10.43 -6.36
CA SER A 91 -9.74 10.71 -7.76
C SER A 91 -8.52 11.62 -7.83
N ALA A 92 -7.93 11.72 -9.02
CA ALA A 92 -6.77 12.60 -9.26
C ALA A 92 -6.99 13.99 -8.68
N GLY A 93 -6.04 14.46 -7.89
CA GLY A 93 -6.09 15.75 -7.19
C GLY A 93 -6.61 15.67 -5.76
N ASP A 94 -7.14 14.53 -5.31
CA ASP A 94 -7.63 14.40 -3.94
C ASP A 94 -6.50 14.18 -2.95
N VAL A 95 -6.57 14.87 -1.82
CA VAL A 95 -5.77 14.61 -0.63
C VAL A 95 -6.62 13.74 0.28
N CYS A 96 -6.06 12.62 0.73
CA CYS A 96 -6.83 11.57 1.39
C CYS A 96 -6.22 11.20 2.75
N PHE A 97 -7.12 10.87 3.69
CA PHE A 97 -6.76 10.09 4.86
C PHE A 97 -7.59 8.81 4.83
N TRP A 98 -6.90 7.67 4.90
CA TRP A 98 -7.56 6.36 4.87
C TRP A 98 -7.36 5.66 6.21
N PRO A 99 -8.34 5.78 7.12
CA PRO A 99 -8.26 5.07 8.41
C PRO A 99 -8.32 3.56 8.22
N ALA A 100 -7.71 2.85 9.13
CA ALA A 100 -7.81 1.39 9.17
C ALA A 100 -9.10 0.99 9.90
N PRO A 101 -9.67 -0.21 9.63
CA PRO A 101 -9.23 -1.16 8.61
C PRO A 101 -9.90 -0.90 7.26
N HIS A 102 -9.21 -1.26 6.20
CA HIS A 102 -9.69 -0.99 4.84
C HIS A 102 -9.13 -1.99 3.82
N ASN A 103 -9.75 -2.00 2.65
CA ASN A 103 -9.25 -2.64 1.44
C ASN A 103 -9.19 -1.60 0.32
N PHE A 104 -8.36 -1.84 -0.68
CA PHE A 104 -8.21 -0.97 -1.84
C PHE A 104 -8.46 -1.73 -3.13
N LYS A 105 -9.04 -1.04 -4.09
CA LYS A 105 -9.05 -1.51 -5.48
C LYS A 105 -9.14 -0.34 -6.43
N SER A 106 -8.78 -0.58 -7.69
CA SER A 106 -8.86 0.42 -8.74
C SER A 106 -9.24 -0.25 -10.05
N LYS A 107 -10.47 -0.01 -10.50
CA LYS A 107 -10.93 -0.52 -11.79
C LYS A 107 -10.20 0.12 -12.96
N ALA A 108 -10.05 1.44 -12.88
CA ALA A 108 -9.51 2.23 -14.00
C ALA A 108 -7.99 2.35 -13.96
N GLY A 109 -7.35 1.95 -12.87
CA GLY A 109 -5.97 2.22 -12.61
C GLY A 109 -5.76 3.53 -11.87
N ALA A 110 -4.63 3.66 -11.21
CA ALA A 110 -4.29 4.85 -10.43
C ALA A 110 -2.80 4.97 -10.21
N GLU A 111 -2.37 6.20 -9.93
CA GLU A 111 -1.04 6.49 -9.38
C GLU A 111 -1.24 7.34 -8.14
N ILE A 112 -0.61 6.96 -7.04
CA ILE A 112 -0.74 7.67 -5.77
C ILE A 112 0.61 7.86 -5.08
N ILE A 113 0.69 8.92 -4.28
CA ILE A 113 1.74 9.06 -3.26
C ILE A 113 1.08 8.74 -1.93
N GLN A 114 1.70 7.86 -1.15
CA GLN A 114 1.15 7.41 0.12
C GLN A 114 2.20 7.50 1.22
N PHE A 115 1.77 7.93 2.39
CA PHE A 115 2.60 8.00 3.59
C PHE A 115 1.98 7.10 4.65
N SER A 116 2.81 6.30 5.32
CA SER A 116 2.38 5.39 6.38
C SER A 116 3.45 5.29 7.44
N THR A 117 3.07 4.95 8.66
CA THR A 117 4.08 4.70 9.69
C THR A 117 4.87 3.46 9.33
N ASP A 118 6.19 3.54 9.42
CA ASP A 118 7.09 2.43 9.10
C ASP A 118 6.86 1.25 10.05
N GLY A 119 6.70 1.52 11.34
CA GLY A 119 6.46 0.48 12.33
C GLY A 119 5.15 -0.29 12.09
N GLY A 120 4.08 0.40 11.70
CA GLY A 120 2.80 -0.23 11.38
C GLY A 120 2.90 -1.16 10.17
N LEU A 121 3.54 -0.67 9.11
CA LEU A 121 3.74 -1.48 7.90
C LEU A 121 4.64 -2.68 8.15
N ALA A 122 5.72 -2.50 8.90
CA ALA A 122 6.63 -3.60 9.23
C ALA A 122 5.91 -4.69 10.04
N ALA A 123 5.10 -4.30 11.02
CA ALA A 123 4.34 -5.26 11.83
C ALA A 123 3.33 -6.04 10.98
N GLN A 124 2.60 -5.36 10.10
CA GLN A 124 1.64 -6.02 9.22
C GLN A 124 2.33 -6.94 8.21
N GLY A 125 3.42 -6.49 7.61
CA GLY A 125 4.19 -7.30 6.67
C GLY A 125 4.74 -8.57 7.34
N LYS A 126 5.25 -8.45 8.56
CA LYS A 126 5.72 -9.60 9.33
C LYS A 126 4.58 -10.58 9.63
N ARG A 127 3.40 -10.08 9.99
CA ARG A 127 2.25 -10.94 10.26
C ARG A 127 1.84 -11.74 9.02
N ILE A 128 1.82 -11.10 7.86
CA ILE A 128 1.52 -11.79 6.60
C ILE A 128 2.59 -12.85 6.30
N GLN A 129 3.87 -12.50 6.40
CA GLN A 129 4.97 -13.43 6.15
C GLN A 129 4.94 -14.62 7.09
N ASP A 130 4.74 -14.39 8.37
CA ASP A 130 4.67 -15.46 9.37
C ASP A 130 3.50 -16.40 9.09
N PHE A 131 2.35 -15.86 8.71
CA PHE A 131 1.20 -16.66 8.35
C PHE A 131 1.49 -17.54 7.12
N VAL A 132 2.04 -16.94 6.06
CA VAL A 132 2.38 -17.67 4.83
C VAL A 132 3.39 -18.77 5.13
N ALA A 133 4.44 -18.46 5.90
CA ALA A 133 5.47 -19.44 6.25
C ALA A 133 4.89 -20.64 7.03
N SER A 134 3.94 -20.42 7.93
CA SER A 134 3.37 -21.47 8.75
C SER A 134 2.26 -22.27 8.05
N HIS A 135 1.54 -21.69 7.09
CA HIS A 135 0.36 -22.30 6.47
C HIS A 135 0.59 -22.78 5.04
N MET A 136 1.57 -22.23 4.34
CA MET A 136 1.81 -22.52 2.91
C MET A 136 3.12 -23.27 2.66
N LYS A 137 3.77 -23.72 3.69
CA LYS A 137 5.09 -24.35 3.68
C LYS A 137 5.03 -25.86 3.45
N LYS A 138 4.08 -26.36 2.77
CA LYS A 138 3.97 -27.81 2.55
C LYS A 138 4.59 -28.27 1.25
#